data_21509981de2864ca73b318edace8c136
#
_entry.id   21509981de2864ca73b318edace8c136
#
_cell.length_a   1.000
_cell.length_b   1.000
_cell.length_c   1.000
_cell.angle_alpha   90.00
_cell.angle_beta   90.00
_cell.angle_gamma   90.00
#
_symmetry.space_group_name_H-M   'P 1'
#
loop_
_entity.id
_entity.type
_entity.pdbx_description
1 polymer ?
#
loop_
_entity_poly.entity_id
_entity_poly.type
_entity_poly.pdbx_seq_one_letter_code
_entity_poly.pdbx_strand_id
1 'polypeptide(L)'
;MKFIKIITISGLDGSGKSTQIKLLKKHLESKGEKVFYFHSISFSLPNKVLDYFKKKNDEKKKNDENSVTKSSWIGIQLRKFVLPIDLWRFRMLRNKLRNKGYNYILSDRYFYDTIVNIEYLSKKELKSIPNIPKPDTSIYIQTDPKVIMTRNKKIPDQGLNFLEDKKKILDRKTTVWNWKIINNTHKNKYKTFEEIKKAVSGK
;
A
#
# COMPACT_ATOMS: atom_id res chain seq x y z
N MET A 1 21.68 -18.60 7.03
CA MET A 1 21.12 -17.24 7.23
C MET A 1 19.60 -17.31 7.12
N LYS A 2 18.84 -16.87 8.13
CA LYS A 2 17.36 -16.79 8.01
C LYS A 2 17.00 -15.72 7.01
N PHE A 3 16.19 -16.05 6.02
CA PHE A 3 15.65 -15.08 5.06
C PHE A 3 14.49 -14.34 5.71
N ILE A 4 14.45 -13.01 5.57
CA ILE A 4 13.30 -12.21 5.97
C ILE A 4 12.26 -12.23 4.86
N LYS A 5 11.04 -12.68 5.17
CA LYS A 5 9.93 -12.76 4.23
C LYS A 5 9.19 -11.43 4.15
N ILE A 6 8.83 -11.01 2.95
CA ILE A 6 8.05 -9.80 2.69
C ILE A 6 6.63 -10.20 2.31
N ILE A 7 5.65 -9.80 3.11
CA ILE A 7 4.23 -9.97 2.82
C ILE A 7 3.63 -8.59 2.59
N THR A 8 2.96 -8.39 1.46
CA THR A 8 2.34 -7.11 1.14
C THR A 8 0.83 -7.26 1.04
N ILE A 9 0.10 -6.26 1.55
CA ILE A 9 -1.36 -6.19 1.43
C ILE A 9 -1.72 -4.85 0.80
N SER A 10 -2.25 -4.91 -0.41
CA SER A 10 -2.70 -3.77 -1.21
C SER A 10 -4.22 -3.78 -1.39
N GLY A 11 -4.79 -2.68 -1.83
CA GLY A 11 -6.22 -2.53 -2.07
C GLY A 11 -6.73 -1.10 -1.87
N LEU A 12 -8.01 -0.86 -2.15
CA LEU A 12 -8.64 0.44 -2.01
C LEU A 12 -8.68 0.93 -0.56
N ASP A 13 -8.80 2.23 -0.36
CA ASP A 13 -9.07 2.80 0.97
C ASP A 13 -10.45 2.33 1.43
N GLY A 14 -10.54 1.86 2.68
CA GLY A 14 -11.77 1.23 3.21
C GLY A 14 -11.94 -0.26 2.86
N SER A 15 -11.06 -0.88 2.08
CA SER A 15 -11.18 -2.32 1.75
C SER A 15 -10.91 -3.29 2.92
N GLY A 16 -10.50 -2.79 4.09
CA GLY A 16 -10.23 -3.60 5.28
C GLY A 16 -8.76 -4.01 5.48
N LYS A 17 -7.82 -3.50 4.67
CA LYS A 17 -6.37 -3.81 4.76
C LYS A 17 -5.82 -3.73 6.17
N SER A 18 -5.96 -2.59 6.82
CA SER A 18 -5.36 -2.34 8.14
C SER A 18 -5.89 -3.28 9.22
N THR A 19 -7.16 -3.72 9.11
CA THR A 19 -7.72 -4.74 9.99
C THR A 19 -7.04 -6.08 9.77
N GLN A 20 -6.87 -6.48 8.52
CA GLN A 20 -6.24 -7.76 8.16
C GLN A 20 -4.75 -7.80 8.52
N ILE A 21 -4.06 -6.69 8.33
CA ILE A 21 -2.66 -6.54 8.72
C ILE A 21 -2.49 -6.70 10.23
N LYS A 22 -3.35 -6.07 11.03
CA LYS A 22 -3.33 -6.22 12.49
C LYS A 22 -3.58 -7.67 12.93
N LEU A 23 -4.52 -8.36 12.30
CA LEU A 23 -4.81 -9.77 12.58
C LEU A 23 -3.62 -10.66 12.18
N LEU A 24 -3.05 -10.45 11.00
CA LEU A 24 -1.90 -11.23 10.52
C LEU A 24 -0.67 -10.99 11.39
N LYS A 25 -0.41 -9.76 11.78
CA LYS A 25 0.70 -9.43 12.69
C LYS A 25 0.56 -10.19 14.01
N LYS A 26 -0.60 -10.10 14.67
CA LYS A 26 -0.85 -10.83 15.92
C LYS A 26 -0.70 -12.35 15.76
N HIS A 27 -1.19 -12.90 14.66
CA HIS A 27 -1.08 -14.33 14.38
C HIS A 27 0.37 -14.78 14.18
N LEU A 28 1.19 -14.02 13.48
CA LEU A 28 2.60 -14.35 13.30
C LEU A 28 3.38 -14.19 14.61
N GLU A 29 3.12 -13.12 15.38
CA GLU A 29 3.74 -12.89 16.67
C GLU A 29 3.36 -13.96 17.70
N SER A 30 2.10 -14.45 17.71
CA SER A 30 1.69 -15.57 18.60
C SER A 30 2.38 -16.89 18.27
N LYS A 31 2.98 -17.01 17.08
CA LYS A 31 3.83 -18.14 16.71
C LYS A 31 5.32 -17.94 17.00
N GLY A 32 5.67 -16.88 17.75
CA GLY A 32 7.05 -16.54 18.06
C GLY A 32 7.82 -15.84 16.94
N GLU A 33 7.13 -15.43 15.87
CA GLU A 33 7.79 -14.75 14.77
C GLU A 33 7.99 -13.25 15.04
N LYS A 34 9.15 -12.72 14.72
CA LYS A 34 9.46 -11.31 14.86
C LYS A 34 9.04 -10.54 13.61
N VAL A 35 8.01 -9.71 13.73
CA VAL A 35 7.34 -9.03 12.61
C VAL A 35 7.61 -7.53 12.62
N PHE A 36 8.12 -7.00 11.53
CA PHE A 36 8.24 -5.56 11.32
C PHE A 36 7.06 -5.07 10.48
N TYR A 37 6.31 -4.08 11.00
CA TYR A 37 5.27 -3.39 10.25
C TYR A 37 5.89 -2.29 9.40
N PHE A 38 5.60 -2.33 8.11
CA PHE A 38 6.06 -1.35 7.13
C PHE A 38 4.88 -0.67 6.45
N HIS A 39 4.90 0.65 6.35
CA HIS A 39 3.89 1.41 5.62
C HIS A 39 4.58 2.25 4.55
N SER A 40 4.39 1.89 3.27
CA SER A 40 5.15 2.47 2.16
C SER A 40 4.92 3.97 1.98
N ILE A 41 3.69 4.45 2.22
CA ILE A 41 3.35 5.87 2.09
C ILE A 41 4.11 6.71 3.12
N SER A 42 4.14 6.27 4.38
CA SER A 42 4.87 6.99 5.45
C SER A 42 6.39 6.88 5.30
N PHE A 43 6.87 5.86 4.61
CA PHE A 43 8.29 5.66 4.33
C PHE A 43 8.78 6.55 3.19
N SER A 44 7.90 6.88 2.24
CA SER A 44 8.24 7.60 1.01
C SER A 44 8.69 9.04 1.27
N LEU A 45 9.83 9.40 0.71
CA LEU A 45 10.40 10.76 0.82
C LEU A 45 9.52 11.85 0.23
N PRO A 46 8.88 11.68 -0.96
CA PRO A 46 8.01 12.72 -1.51
C PRO A 46 6.91 13.15 -0.55
N ASN A 47 6.31 12.19 0.16
CA ASN A 47 5.26 12.52 1.12
C ASN A 47 5.81 13.31 2.32
N LYS A 48 6.99 12.93 2.84
CA LYS A 48 7.65 13.67 3.93
C LYS A 48 8.02 15.09 3.53
N VAL A 49 8.53 15.27 2.32
CA VAL A 49 8.89 16.59 1.78
C VAL A 49 7.64 17.43 1.55
N LEU A 50 6.58 16.87 0.97
CA LEU A 50 5.30 17.55 0.76
C LEU A 50 4.64 17.92 2.10
N ASP A 51 4.68 17.05 3.10
CA ASP A 51 4.16 17.33 4.44
C ASP A 51 4.96 18.43 5.15
N TYR A 52 6.28 18.47 4.97
CA TYR A 52 7.12 19.56 5.49
C TYR A 52 6.76 20.91 4.85
N PHE A 53 6.59 20.95 3.52
CA PHE A 53 6.19 22.18 2.84
C PHE A 53 4.75 22.60 3.16
N LYS A 54 3.83 21.66 3.37
CA LYS A 54 2.47 21.96 3.83
C LYS A 54 2.49 22.59 5.21
N LYS A 55 3.18 21.99 6.19
CA LYS A 55 3.31 22.58 7.55
C LYS A 55 3.88 23.99 7.53
N LYS A 56 4.85 24.27 6.66
CA LYS A 56 5.43 25.61 6.52
C LYS A 56 4.48 26.63 5.85
N ASN A 57 3.52 26.14 5.03
CA ASN A 57 2.54 26.99 4.36
C ASN A 57 1.23 27.15 5.16
N ASP A 58 0.89 26.20 6.04
CA ASP A 58 -0.30 26.26 6.91
C ASP A 58 -0.19 27.36 7.97
N GLU A 59 1.02 27.82 8.28
CA GLU A 59 1.22 29.05 9.07
C GLU A 59 0.87 30.33 8.29
N LYS A 60 0.64 30.28 6.97
CA LYS A 60 0.37 31.45 6.12
C LYS A 60 -0.99 31.50 5.41
N LYS A 61 -1.77 30.41 5.39
CA LYS A 61 -3.11 30.42 4.73
C LYS A 61 -4.07 29.41 5.36
N LYS A 62 -4.99 29.89 6.22
CA LYS A 62 -6.34 29.33 6.34
C LYS A 62 -7.07 29.64 5.04
N ASN A 63 -7.46 28.61 4.29
CA ASN A 63 -8.25 28.52 3.07
C ASN A 63 -7.42 28.04 1.87
N ASP A 64 -7.40 26.73 1.71
CA ASP A 64 -7.63 26.04 0.44
C ASP A 64 -7.50 24.53 0.69
N GLU A 65 -8.62 23.82 0.61
CA GLU A 65 -8.70 22.36 0.60
C GLU A 65 -8.06 21.82 -0.69
N ASN A 66 -6.73 21.69 -0.68
CA ASN A 66 -6.02 21.02 -1.76
C ASN A 66 -5.95 19.53 -1.45
N SER A 67 -7.01 18.82 -1.85
CA SER A 67 -7.06 17.36 -1.85
C SER A 67 -5.88 16.77 -2.64
N VAL A 68 -5.45 15.57 -2.25
CA VAL A 68 -4.40 14.74 -2.91
C VAL A 68 -4.64 14.56 -4.42
N THR A 69 -5.84 14.83 -4.90
CA THR A 69 -6.28 14.76 -6.29
C THR A 69 -5.71 15.86 -7.21
N LYS A 70 -5.24 16.97 -6.65
CA LYS A 70 -4.58 18.05 -7.43
C LYS A 70 -3.05 18.00 -7.28
N SER A 71 -2.44 16.82 -7.45
CA SER A 71 -0.98 16.83 -7.59
C SER A 71 -0.62 17.48 -8.92
N SER A 72 0.08 18.60 -8.85
CA SER A 72 0.67 19.23 -10.02
C SER A 72 1.54 18.22 -10.77
N TRP A 73 1.75 18.43 -12.08
CA TRP A 73 2.69 17.65 -12.89
C TRP A 73 4.05 17.44 -12.18
N ILE A 74 4.52 18.46 -11.46
CA ILE A 74 5.73 18.42 -10.62
C ILE A 74 5.66 17.33 -9.56
N GLY A 75 4.52 17.17 -8.88
CA GLY A 75 4.34 16.12 -7.86
C GLY A 75 4.38 14.69 -8.43
N ILE A 76 3.94 14.50 -9.67
CA ILE A 76 4.03 13.20 -10.37
C ILE A 76 5.50 12.90 -10.72
N GLN A 77 6.23 13.87 -11.28
CA GLN A 77 7.64 13.71 -11.62
C GLN A 77 8.48 13.45 -10.35
N LEU A 78 8.24 14.21 -9.28
CA LEU A 78 8.92 13.98 -8.00
C LEU A 78 8.76 12.54 -7.51
N ARG A 79 7.55 11.97 -7.58
CA ARG A 79 7.31 10.57 -7.19
C ARG A 79 8.09 9.59 -8.06
N LYS A 80 8.21 9.85 -9.36
CA LYS A 80 8.99 9.00 -10.28
C LYS A 80 10.49 9.05 -9.96
N PHE A 81 11.03 10.24 -9.71
CA PHE A 81 12.46 10.40 -9.42
C PHE A 81 12.85 9.86 -8.03
N VAL A 82 11.97 9.98 -7.04
CA VAL A 82 12.27 9.55 -5.68
C VAL A 82 12.03 8.05 -5.48
N LEU A 83 11.22 7.41 -6.30
CA LEU A 83 10.94 5.98 -6.18
C LEU A 83 12.22 5.10 -6.17
N PRO A 84 13.23 5.29 -7.04
CA PRO A 84 14.48 4.54 -6.97
C PRO A 84 15.24 4.74 -5.65
N ILE A 85 15.21 5.96 -5.09
CA ILE A 85 15.83 6.26 -3.80
C ILE A 85 15.09 5.52 -2.67
N ASP A 86 13.77 5.53 -2.66
CA ASP A 86 12.97 4.81 -1.68
C ASP A 86 13.19 3.29 -1.79
N LEU A 87 13.35 2.75 -2.98
CA LEU A 87 13.68 1.34 -3.20
C LEU A 87 15.07 0.99 -2.64
N TRP A 88 16.07 1.84 -2.85
CA TRP A 88 17.40 1.66 -2.27
C TRP A 88 17.35 1.70 -0.74
N ARG A 89 16.69 2.71 -0.15
CA ARG A 89 16.47 2.82 1.31
C ARG A 89 15.76 1.59 1.88
N PHE A 90 14.79 1.05 1.16
CA PHE A 90 14.09 -0.16 1.59
C PHE A 90 15.00 -1.39 1.58
N ARG A 91 15.89 -1.53 0.59
CA ARG A 91 16.89 -2.61 0.58
C ARG A 91 17.81 -2.53 1.80
N MET A 92 18.25 -1.33 2.16
CA MET A 92 19.06 -1.12 3.37
C MET A 92 18.26 -1.45 4.65
N LEU A 93 17.00 -1.00 4.74
CA LEU A 93 16.12 -1.34 5.85
C LEU A 93 15.94 -2.85 6.01
N ARG A 94 15.67 -3.55 4.89
CA ARG A 94 15.52 -5.01 4.87
C ARG A 94 16.78 -5.71 5.42
N ASN A 95 17.97 -5.28 5.00
CA ASN A 95 19.23 -5.84 5.50
C ASN A 95 19.41 -5.57 7.00
N LYS A 96 19.13 -4.36 7.47
CA LYS A 96 19.17 -4.01 8.90
C LYS A 96 18.21 -4.87 9.74
N LEU A 97 16.98 -5.07 9.25
CA LEU A 97 15.98 -5.89 9.93
C LEU A 97 16.38 -7.36 9.97
N ARG A 98 16.95 -7.89 8.88
CA ARG A 98 17.49 -9.25 8.85
C ARG A 98 18.58 -9.44 9.90
N ASN A 99 19.51 -8.50 10.01
CA ASN A 99 20.58 -8.55 11.02
C ASN A 99 20.05 -8.43 12.46
N LYS A 100 18.88 -7.78 12.64
CA LYS A 100 18.18 -7.72 13.94
C LYS A 100 17.29 -8.94 14.23
N GLY A 101 17.33 -9.97 13.39
CA GLY A 101 16.60 -11.23 13.59
C GLY A 101 15.10 -11.13 13.31
N TYR A 102 14.64 -10.17 12.50
CA TYR A 102 13.25 -10.16 12.05
C TYR A 102 13.00 -11.29 11.04
N ASN A 103 11.83 -11.92 11.14
CA ASN A 103 11.39 -13.00 10.26
C ASN A 103 10.53 -12.48 9.13
N TYR A 104 9.73 -11.44 9.41
CA TYR A 104 8.77 -10.88 8.47
C TYR A 104 8.82 -9.36 8.38
N ILE A 105 8.65 -8.85 7.15
CA ILE A 105 8.22 -7.47 6.87
C ILE A 105 6.77 -7.57 6.40
N LEU A 106 5.84 -7.05 7.19
CA LEU A 106 4.43 -6.99 6.86
C LEU A 106 4.09 -5.59 6.38
N SER A 107 3.83 -5.45 5.09
CA SER A 107 3.68 -4.17 4.43
C SER A 107 2.21 -3.80 4.22
N ASP A 108 1.79 -2.66 4.80
CA ASP A 108 0.56 -1.96 4.45
C ASP A 108 0.83 -1.08 3.24
N ARG A 109 0.33 -1.51 2.09
CA ARG A 109 0.74 -1.03 0.76
C ARG A 109 2.22 -1.32 0.47
N TYR A 110 2.59 -1.25 -0.78
CA TYR A 110 3.96 -1.46 -1.22
C TYR A 110 4.31 -0.46 -2.33
N PHE A 111 5.49 -0.55 -2.89
CA PHE A 111 5.92 0.33 -4.00
C PHE A 111 5.03 0.19 -5.24
N TYR A 112 4.34 -0.94 -5.40
CA TYR A 112 3.30 -1.14 -6.42
C TYR A 112 2.15 -0.13 -6.28
N ASP A 113 1.73 0.19 -5.04
CA ASP A 113 0.69 1.19 -4.79
C ASP A 113 1.15 2.60 -5.19
N THR A 114 2.45 2.90 -5.12
CA THR A 114 3.02 4.15 -5.64
C THR A 114 2.87 4.23 -7.15
N ILE A 115 3.12 3.12 -7.86
CA ILE A 115 2.93 3.04 -9.32
C ILE A 115 1.47 3.24 -9.68
N VAL A 116 0.54 2.56 -9.00
CA VAL A 116 -0.90 2.74 -9.19
C VAL A 116 -1.30 4.21 -9.00
N ASN A 117 -0.76 4.89 -7.99
CA ASN A 117 -1.01 6.30 -7.76
C ASN A 117 -0.45 7.19 -8.88
N ILE A 118 0.75 6.89 -9.39
CA ILE A 118 1.34 7.63 -10.51
C ILE A 118 0.50 7.45 -11.77
N GLU A 119 0.07 6.21 -12.09
CA GLU A 119 -0.78 5.92 -13.25
C GLU A 119 -2.14 6.61 -13.13
N TYR A 120 -2.75 6.58 -11.94
CA TYR A 120 -4.00 7.28 -11.68
C TYR A 120 -3.89 8.78 -11.94
N LEU A 121 -2.86 9.42 -11.38
CA LEU A 121 -2.66 10.87 -11.47
C LEU A 121 -2.23 11.33 -12.87
N SER A 122 -1.38 10.54 -13.54
CA SER A 122 -0.90 10.86 -14.88
C SER A 122 -1.89 10.50 -15.99
N LYS A 123 -2.94 9.71 -15.67
CA LYS A 123 -3.88 9.12 -16.64
C LYS A 123 -3.16 8.31 -17.73
N LYS A 124 -1.95 7.84 -17.45
CA LYS A 124 -1.10 7.09 -18.38
C LYS A 124 -0.48 5.89 -17.70
N GLU A 125 -0.43 4.77 -18.40
CA GLU A 125 0.29 3.59 -17.94
C GLU A 125 1.81 3.84 -17.99
N LEU A 126 2.51 3.39 -16.95
CA LEU A 126 3.97 3.48 -16.92
C LEU A 126 4.56 2.37 -17.81
N LYS A 127 5.26 2.77 -18.86
CA LYS A 127 5.93 1.85 -19.80
C LYS A 127 7.14 1.14 -19.16
N SER A 128 7.78 1.79 -18.20
CA SER A 128 8.94 1.24 -17.48
C SER A 128 8.70 1.33 -15.97
N ILE A 129 8.85 0.18 -15.31
CA ILE A 129 8.69 0.07 -13.87
C ILE A 129 10.08 -0.19 -13.28
N PRO A 130 10.51 0.56 -12.23
CA PRO A 130 11.76 0.29 -11.54
C PRO A 130 11.81 -1.15 -11.00
N ASN A 131 13.01 -1.69 -10.83
CA ASN A 131 13.21 -3.02 -10.25
C ASN A 131 12.81 -3.02 -8.75
N ILE A 132 11.52 -3.27 -8.52
CA ILE A 132 10.93 -3.36 -7.17
C ILE A 132 11.34 -4.70 -6.56
N PRO A 133 11.88 -4.74 -5.31
CA PRO A 133 12.13 -5.98 -4.61
C PRO A 133 10.86 -6.83 -4.54
N LYS A 134 10.89 -8.03 -5.14
CA LYS A 134 9.72 -8.90 -5.21
C LYS A 134 9.34 -9.38 -3.82
N PRO A 135 8.08 -9.19 -3.37
CA PRO A 135 7.59 -9.77 -2.14
C PRO A 135 7.45 -11.30 -2.24
N ASP A 136 7.58 -12.00 -1.12
CA ASP A 136 7.33 -13.45 -1.05
C ASP A 136 5.84 -13.76 -1.20
N THR A 137 4.98 -12.86 -0.69
CA THR A 137 3.53 -12.96 -0.87
C THR A 137 2.95 -11.56 -1.08
N SER A 138 2.25 -11.38 -2.18
CA SER A 138 1.51 -10.16 -2.51
C SER A 138 0.01 -10.45 -2.50
N ILE A 139 -0.74 -9.74 -1.67
CA ILE A 139 -2.18 -9.91 -1.51
C ILE A 139 -2.88 -8.63 -1.95
N TYR A 140 -3.89 -8.77 -2.77
CA TYR A 140 -4.82 -7.71 -3.13
C TYR A 140 -6.18 -7.98 -2.48
N ILE A 141 -6.56 -7.13 -1.53
CA ILE A 141 -7.91 -7.16 -0.96
C ILE A 141 -8.83 -6.40 -1.90
N GLN A 142 -9.55 -7.16 -2.72
CA GLN A 142 -10.52 -6.63 -3.67
C GLN A 142 -11.85 -6.40 -2.95
N THR A 143 -12.39 -5.19 -3.07
CA THR A 143 -13.68 -4.82 -2.49
C THR A 143 -14.41 -3.91 -3.47
N ASP A 144 -15.73 -4.10 -3.59
CA ASP A 144 -16.57 -3.23 -4.42
C ASP A 144 -16.54 -1.79 -3.87
N PRO A 145 -16.23 -0.78 -4.69
CA PRO A 145 -16.28 0.62 -4.30
C PRO A 145 -17.60 1.05 -3.67
N LYS A 146 -18.74 0.59 -4.19
CA LYS A 146 -20.06 0.89 -3.64
C LYS A 146 -20.20 0.39 -2.21
N VAL A 147 -19.70 -0.85 -1.94
CA VAL A 147 -19.71 -1.43 -0.59
C VAL A 147 -18.74 -0.69 0.34
N ILE A 148 -17.61 -0.19 -0.16
CA ILE A 148 -16.72 0.65 0.63
C ILE A 148 -17.43 1.93 1.08
N MET A 149 -18.17 2.57 0.18
CA MET A 149 -18.92 3.79 0.48
C MET A 149 -19.98 3.58 1.58
N THR A 150 -20.62 2.40 1.64
CA THR A 150 -21.61 2.09 2.68
C THR A 150 -20.99 1.69 4.03
N ARG A 151 -19.79 1.09 4.03
CA ARG A 151 -19.10 0.61 5.25
C ARG A 151 -18.49 1.73 6.08
N ASN A 152 -18.07 2.79 5.45
CA ASN A 152 -17.30 3.84 6.12
C ASN A 152 -18.23 4.93 6.68
N LYS A 153 -18.15 5.16 7.99
CA LYS A 153 -18.77 6.33 8.63
C LYS A 153 -18.17 7.66 8.10
N LYS A 154 -16.95 7.63 7.59
CA LYS A 154 -16.33 8.72 6.82
C LYS A 154 -16.23 8.25 5.38
N ILE A 155 -17.04 8.84 4.51
CA ILE A 155 -16.90 8.69 3.05
C ILE A 155 -15.48 9.12 2.69
N PRO A 156 -14.73 8.32 1.90
CA PRO A 156 -13.45 8.78 1.39
C PRO A 156 -13.63 10.13 0.68
N ASP A 157 -12.89 11.15 1.07
CA ASP A 157 -13.00 12.52 0.57
C ASP A 157 -12.94 12.64 -0.95
N GLN A 158 -12.49 11.57 -1.61
CA GLN A 158 -12.26 11.47 -3.05
C GLN A 158 -13.44 10.86 -3.84
N GLY A 159 -14.47 10.37 -3.15
CA GLY A 159 -15.71 9.88 -3.76
C GLY A 159 -15.61 8.55 -4.50
N LEU A 160 -16.76 8.10 -5.05
CA LEU A 160 -16.91 6.80 -5.70
C LEU A 160 -16.07 6.67 -6.97
N ASN A 161 -16.07 7.69 -7.84
CA ASN A 161 -15.35 7.66 -9.12
C ASN A 161 -13.84 7.41 -8.93
N PHE A 162 -13.24 8.01 -7.90
CA PHE A 162 -11.84 7.76 -7.54
C PHE A 162 -11.57 6.29 -7.17
N LEU A 163 -12.45 5.70 -6.37
CA LEU A 163 -12.33 4.30 -5.98
C LEU A 163 -12.49 3.36 -7.18
N GLU A 164 -13.44 3.65 -8.07
CA GLU A 164 -13.67 2.87 -9.29
C GLU A 164 -12.48 2.93 -10.24
N ASP A 165 -11.96 4.12 -10.50
CA ASP A 165 -10.78 4.29 -11.37
C ASP A 165 -9.55 3.60 -10.80
N LYS A 166 -9.30 3.73 -9.49
CA LYS A 166 -8.20 3.02 -8.84
C LYS A 166 -8.39 1.51 -8.88
N LYS A 167 -9.62 1.03 -8.69
CA LYS A 167 -9.93 -0.39 -8.80
C LYS A 167 -9.58 -0.94 -10.17
N LYS A 168 -9.95 -0.24 -11.25
CA LYS A 168 -9.61 -0.64 -12.63
C LYS A 168 -8.10 -0.81 -12.81
N ILE A 169 -7.30 0.12 -12.27
CA ILE A 169 -5.83 0.02 -12.35
C ILE A 169 -5.32 -1.18 -11.54
N LEU A 170 -5.78 -1.34 -10.29
CA LEU A 170 -5.40 -2.46 -9.43
C LEU A 170 -5.74 -3.80 -10.07
N ASP A 171 -6.97 -3.98 -10.56
CA ASP A 171 -7.45 -5.21 -11.18
C ASP A 171 -6.58 -5.56 -12.42
N ARG A 172 -6.25 -4.59 -13.27
CA ARG A 172 -5.35 -4.79 -14.42
C ARG A 172 -3.95 -5.26 -14.00
N LYS A 173 -3.44 -4.79 -12.86
CA LYS A 173 -2.08 -5.11 -12.39
C LYS A 173 -1.98 -6.45 -11.64
N THR A 174 -3.09 -7.07 -11.27
CA THR A 174 -3.08 -8.32 -10.51
C THR A 174 -2.33 -9.44 -11.20
N THR A 175 -2.56 -9.62 -12.49
CA THR A 175 -1.88 -10.65 -13.31
C THR A 175 -0.41 -10.30 -13.50
N VAL A 176 -0.11 -9.03 -13.86
CA VAL A 176 1.27 -8.58 -14.12
C VAL A 176 2.17 -8.75 -12.89
N TRP A 177 1.64 -8.51 -11.70
CA TRP A 177 2.40 -8.59 -10.44
C TRP A 177 2.16 -9.87 -9.66
N ASN A 178 1.43 -10.82 -10.24
CA ASN A 178 1.12 -12.12 -9.63
C ASN A 178 0.55 -11.99 -8.20
N TRP A 179 -0.44 -11.12 -8.04
CA TRP A 179 -1.10 -10.90 -6.75
C TRP A 179 -2.13 -11.98 -6.45
N LYS A 180 -2.16 -12.45 -5.20
CA LYS A 180 -3.24 -13.28 -4.70
C LYS A 180 -4.45 -12.41 -4.38
N ILE A 181 -5.54 -12.59 -5.14
CA ILE A 181 -6.77 -11.81 -4.98
C ILE A 181 -7.61 -12.42 -3.87
N ILE A 182 -8.00 -11.60 -2.90
CA ILE A 182 -8.95 -11.98 -1.85
C ILE A 182 -10.14 -11.01 -1.92
N ASN A 183 -11.29 -11.53 -2.36
CA ASN A 183 -12.51 -10.73 -2.43
C ASN A 183 -13.10 -10.54 -1.02
N ASN A 184 -13.25 -9.28 -0.61
CA ASN A 184 -13.77 -8.87 0.70
C ASN A 184 -15.08 -8.09 0.60
N THR A 185 -15.80 -8.15 -0.53
CA THR A 185 -17.03 -7.36 -0.76
C THR A 185 -18.12 -7.72 0.26
N HIS A 186 -18.41 -9.01 0.46
CA HIS A 186 -19.47 -9.49 1.34
C HIS A 186 -18.98 -10.40 2.48
N LYS A 187 -17.69 -10.43 2.75
CA LYS A 187 -17.11 -11.28 3.79
C LYS A 187 -16.97 -10.54 5.11
N ASN A 188 -17.10 -11.28 6.21
CA ASN A 188 -16.69 -10.76 7.50
C ASN A 188 -15.15 -10.81 7.65
N LYS A 189 -14.63 -10.05 8.60
CA LYS A 189 -13.18 -9.92 8.82
C LYS A 189 -12.45 -11.24 9.08
N TYR A 190 -13.11 -12.21 9.70
CA TYR A 190 -12.49 -13.49 10.05
C TYR A 190 -12.40 -14.44 8.84
N LYS A 191 -13.45 -14.51 7.99
CA LYS A 191 -13.39 -15.29 6.75
C LYS A 191 -12.29 -14.78 5.82
N THR A 192 -12.21 -13.46 5.66
CA THR A 192 -11.11 -12.83 4.91
C THR A 192 -9.75 -13.16 5.51
N PHE A 193 -9.64 -13.17 6.84
CA PHE A 193 -8.38 -13.48 7.52
C PHE A 193 -7.96 -14.95 7.30
N GLU A 194 -8.89 -15.92 7.31
CA GLU A 194 -8.57 -17.30 7.00
C GLU A 194 -7.97 -17.47 5.59
N GLU A 195 -8.52 -16.78 4.60
CA GLU A 195 -7.97 -16.80 3.24
C GLU A 195 -6.57 -16.17 3.18
N ILE A 196 -6.34 -15.09 3.92
CA ILE A 196 -5.01 -14.47 4.04
C ILE A 196 -4.01 -15.44 4.67
N LYS A 197 -4.39 -16.16 5.74
CA LYS A 197 -3.51 -17.17 6.35
C LYS A 197 -3.12 -18.26 5.36
N LYS A 198 -4.09 -18.80 4.60
CA LYS A 198 -3.83 -19.79 3.55
C LYS A 198 -2.89 -19.23 2.47
N ALA A 199 -3.13 -17.99 2.02
CA ALA A 199 -2.28 -17.32 1.04
C ALA A 199 -0.83 -17.15 1.51
N VAL A 200 -0.61 -16.88 2.80
CA VAL A 200 0.71 -16.69 3.40
C VAL A 200 1.42 -18.02 3.68
N SER A 201 0.70 -19.06 4.09
CA SER A 201 1.28 -20.38 4.39
C SER A 201 1.63 -21.21 3.15
N GLY A 202 1.23 -20.78 1.98
CA GLY A 202 1.49 -21.51 0.72
C GLY A 202 0.64 -22.78 0.53
N LYS A 203 -0.41 -22.94 1.36
CA LYS A 203 -1.37 -24.07 1.29
C LYS A 203 -2.62 -23.65 0.55
#